data_1908bd37bcf7895dac24fe2ecb3ce366
#
_entry.id   1908bd37bcf7895dac24fe2ecb3ce366
#
_cell.length_a   1.000
_cell.length_b   1.000
_cell.length_c   1.000
_cell.angle_alpha   90.00
_cell.angle_beta   90.00
_cell.angle_gamma   90.00
#
_symmetry.space_group_name_H-M   'P 1'
#
loop_
_entity.id
_entity.type
_entity.pdbx_description
1 polymer ?
#
loop_
_entity_poly.entity_id
_entity_poly.type
_entity_poly.pdbx_seq_one_letter_code
_entity_poly.pdbx_strand_id
1 'polypeptide(L)'
;YIVKEFGHNPILEAEPSIETKKSEKKIKGEVKNRPPVVTIMGHVDHGKTSLLDSLRDSNVVSGEHGGITQHIGAYQVKTSDNRLITFIDTPGHAAFTEMRARGSKITDIVVLVVAADDGIKPQTVEAIKHAKAAKVPIIVAINKCELTEKNISKIKNEMMQYELIAEDLSGDTLFVEVSALKKLNLDKLK
;
A
#
# COMPACT_ATOMS: atom_id res chain seq x y z
N TYR A 1 26.43 37.91 6.48
CA TYR A 1 27.49 38.94 6.36
C TYR A 1 27.05 40.10 5.45
N ILE A 2 26.54 39.83 4.25
CA ILE A 2 26.15 40.81 3.24
C ILE A 2 25.11 41.83 3.74
N VAL A 3 24.09 41.36 4.50
CA VAL A 3 22.99 42.22 4.99
C VAL A 3 23.46 43.31 5.99
N LYS A 4 24.53 43.05 6.72
CA LYS A 4 25.11 44.00 7.68
C LYS A 4 25.88 45.13 6.99
N GLU A 5 26.47 44.88 5.82
CA GLU A 5 27.17 45.92 5.04
C GLU A 5 26.21 46.97 4.47
N PHE A 6 24.95 46.63 4.26
CA PHE A 6 23.91 47.55 3.83
C PHE A 6 23.15 48.22 4.99
N GLY A 7 23.68 48.14 6.23
CA GLY A 7 23.12 48.87 7.38
C GLY A 7 21.84 48.24 7.98
N HIS A 8 21.50 47.00 7.60
CA HIS A 8 20.35 46.32 8.14
C HIS A 8 20.77 45.29 9.22
N ASN A 9 20.03 45.22 10.32
CA ASN A 9 20.19 44.18 11.33
C ASN A 9 19.26 43.01 10.97
N PRO A 10 19.78 41.88 10.47
CA PRO A 10 18.96 40.71 10.27
C PRO A 10 18.52 40.14 11.62
N ILE A 11 17.24 40.06 11.86
CA ILE A 11 16.63 39.33 12.93
C ILE A 11 16.40 37.91 12.38
N LEU A 12 17.07 36.90 12.96
CA LEU A 12 16.71 35.51 12.71
C LEU A 12 15.34 35.30 13.34
N GLU A 13 14.30 35.32 12.51
CA GLU A 13 13.00 34.78 12.90
C GLU A 13 13.21 33.29 13.12
N ALA A 14 13.10 32.85 14.38
CA ALA A 14 13.05 31.42 14.69
C ALA A 14 11.87 30.85 13.88
N GLU A 15 12.12 29.77 13.14
CA GLU A 15 11.02 29.03 12.48
C GLU A 15 9.92 28.87 13.52
N PRO A 16 8.65 29.21 13.20
CA PRO A 16 7.58 29.01 14.14
C PRO A 16 7.55 27.53 14.47
N SER A 17 7.99 27.20 15.70
CA SER A 17 7.72 25.89 16.25
C SER A 17 6.22 25.71 16.21
N ILE A 18 5.74 24.95 15.23
CA ILE A 18 4.36 24.50 15.19
C ILE A 18 4.20 23.56 16.38
N GLU A 19 4.15 24.14 17.58
CA GLU A 19 3.49 23.49 18.68
C GLU A 19 2.05 23.31 18.26
N THR A 20 1.78 22.20 17.61
CA THR A 20 0.43 21.67 17.52
C THR A 20 -0.01 21.40 18.95
N LYS A 21 -0.50 22.44 19.64
CA LYS A 21 -1.39 22.24 20.75
C LYS A 21 -2.52 21.39 20.22
N LYS A 22 -2.42 20.07 20.41
CA LYS A 22 -3.56 19.17 20.32
C LYS A 22 -4.57 19.72 21.32
N SER A 23 -5.42 20.64 20.86
CA SER A 23 -6.64 20.93 21.56
C SER A 23 -7.40 19.61 21.59
N GLU A 24 -7.46 18.97 22.75
CA GLU A 24 -8.38 17.88 23.00
C GLU A 24 -9.80 18.44 22.83
N LYS A 25 -10.23 18.55 21.56
CA LYS A 25 -11.64 18.73 21.26
C LYS A 25 -12.31 17.47 21.79
N LYS A 26 -12.96 17.58 22.94
CA LYS A 26 -13.91 16.57 23.44
C LYS A 26 -14.91 16.35 22.31
N ILE A 27 -14.74 15.24 21.60
CA ILE A 27 -15.65 14.82 20.54
C ILE A 27 -16.96 14.48 21.23
N LYS A 28 -17.93 15.40 21.17
CA LYS A 28 -19.32 15.15 21.56
C LYS A 28 -19.98 14.43 20.39
N GLY A 29 -19.96 13.10 20.39
CA GLY A 29 -20.59 12.27 19.37
C GLY A 29 -20.42 10.79 19.69
N GLU A 30 -21.29 9.95 19.15
CA GLU A 30 -21.11 8.49 19.20
C GLU A 30 -19.86 8.11 18.42
N VAL A 31 -18.96 7.40 19.08
CA VAL A 31 -17.76 6.84 18.42
C VAL A 31 -18.23 5.63 17.59
N LYS A 32 -18.15 5.75 16.27
CA LYS A 32 -18.41 4.64 15.34
C LYS A 32 -17.09 4.08 14.83
N ASN A 33 -17.03 2.76 14.70
CA ASN A 33 -15.88 2.11 14.07
C ASN A 33 -15.79 2.56 12.61
N ARG A 34 -14.62 3.05 12.19
CA ARG A 34 -14.36 3.36 10.78
C ARG A 34 -14.00 2.10 10.01
N PRO A 35 -14.28 2.03 8.71
CA PRO A 35 -13.75 0.98 7.87
C PRO A 35 -12.22 0.93 7.93
N PRO A 36 -11.60 -0.28 7.95
CA PRO A 36 -10.16 -0.39 7.86
C PRO A 36 -9.69 0.17 6.52
N VAL A 37 -8.51 0.79 6.53
CA VAL A 37 -7.86 1.35 5.36
C VAL A 37 -6.74 0.42 4.92
N VAL A 38 -6.84 -0.10 3.72
CA VAL A 38 -5.90 -1.06 3.11
C VAL A 38 -5.22 -0.41 1.93
N THR A 39 -3.90 -0.29 1.95
CA THR A 39 -3.15 0.23 0.80
C THR A 39 -2.55 -0.91 0.00
N ILE A 40 -2.73 -0.86 -1.32
CA ILE A 40 -2.14 -1.83 -2.24
C ILE A 40 -0.84 -1.28 -2.81
N MET A 41 0.22 -2.08 -2.69
CA MET A 41 1.56 -1.73 -3.13
C MET A 41 2.19 -2.88 -3.92
N GLY A 42 3.24 -2.59 -4.68
CA GLY A 42 3.99 -3.59 -5.44
C GLY A 42 4.46 -3.04 -6.78
N HIS A 43 5.11 -3.89 -7.57
CA HIS A 43 5.64 -3.53 -8.88
C HIS A 43 4.54 -3.21 -9.91
N VAL A 44 4.89 -2.50 -10.99
CA VAL A 44 3.94 -2.02 -12.01
C VAL A 44 3.11 -3.18 -12.58
N ASP A 45 3.71 -4.14 -13.21
CA ASP A 45 3.03 -5.20 -13.97
C ASP A 45 2.56 -6.40 -13.12
N HIS A 46 2.56 -6.27 -11.81
CA HIS A 46 2.10 -7.33 -10.90
C HIS A 46 0.56 -7.41 -10.76
N GLY A 47 -0.17 -6.55 -11.49
CA GLY A 47 -1.63 -6.62 -11.56
C GLY A 47 -2.35 -6.02 -10.36
N LYS A 48 -1.79 -4.98 -9.73
CA LYS A 48 -2.44 -4.25 -8.61
C LYS A 48 -3.81 -3.72 -8.98
N THR A 49 -3.88 -2.92 -10.06
CA THR A 49 -5.14 -2.32 -10.54
C THR A 49 -6.14 -3.39 -10.98
N SER A 50 -5.67 -4.44 -11.65
CA SER A 50 -6.52 -5.58 -12.03
C SER A 50 -7.07 -6.33 -10.81
N LEU A 51 -6.27 -6.48 -9.75
CA LEU A 51 -6.71 -7.07 -8.49
C LEU A 51 -7.80 -6.22 -7.84
N LEU A 52 -7.61 -4.91 -7.80
CA LEU A 52 -8.57 -3.96 -7.27
C LEU A 52 -9.88 -3.95 -8.07
N ASP A 53 -9.79 -3.95 -9.40
CA ASP A 53 -10.98 -4.05 -10.26
C ASP A 53 -11.77 -5.32 -10.00
N SER A 54 -11.06 -6.44 -9.81
CA SER A 54 -11.69 -7.72 -9.49
C SER A 54 -12.37 -7.71 -8.11
N LEU A 55 -11.81 -7.00 -7.13
CA LEU A 55 -12.38 -6.83 -5.80
C LEU A 55 -13.62 -5.92 -5.80
N ARG A 56 -13.69 -4.95 -6.73
CA ARG A 56 -14.81 -4.01 -6.90
C ARG A 56 -15.87 -4.48 -7.87
N ASP A 57 -15.63 -5.54 -8.64
CA ASP A 57 -16.42 -5.89 -9.83
C ASP A 57 -16.54 -4.73 -10.83
N SER A 58 -15.44 -4.02 -11.07
CA SER A 58 -15.34 -2.86 -11.97
C SER A 58 -14.20 -3.06 -12.99
N ASN A 59 -14.11 -2.17 -13.96
CA ASN A 59 -13.10 -2.21 -15.03
C ASN A 59 -12.45 -0.83 -15.22
N VAL A 60 -11.67 -0.39 -14.23
CA VAL A 60 -10.96 0.90 -14.28
C VAL A 60 -9.68 0.80 -15.09
N VAL A 61 -9.03 -0.36 -15.12
CA VAL A 61 -7.81 -0.62 -15.92
C VAL A 61 -8.00 -0.19 -17.38
N SER A 62 -9.17 -0.43 -17.96
CA SER A 62 -9.44 -0.08 -19.35
C SER A 62 -9.53 1.43 -19.61
N GLY A 63 -9.74 2.23 -18.59
CA GLY A 63 -9.82 3.71 -18.66
C GLY A 63 -8.53 4.43 -18.34
N GLU A 64 -7.54 3.77 -17.76
CA GLU A 64 -6.25 4.37 -17.41
C GLU A 64 -5.27 4.35 -18.59
N HIS A 65 -4.59 5.48 -18.83
CA HIS A 65 -3.56 5.58 -19.88
C HIS A 65 -2.42 4.57 -19.61
N GLY A 66 -2.24 3.63 -20.53
CA GLY A 66 -1.25 2.57 -20.41
C GLY A 66 -1.62 1.45 -19.43
N GLY A 67 -2.84 1.40 -18.90
CA GLY A 67 -3.32 0.36 -17.98
C GLY A 67 -2.62 0.38 -16.61
N ILE A 68 -2.03 1.51 -16.21
CA ILE A 68 -1.30 1.68 -14.94
C ILE A 68 -1.90 2.81 -14.11
N THR A 69 -1.97 2.62 -12.81
CA THR A 69 -2.40 3.65 -11.86
C THR A 69 -1.38 4.78 -11.79
N GLN A 70 -1.81 5.99 -12.10
CA GLN A 70 -0.97 7.20 -12.07
C GLN A 70 -1.32 8.15 -10.93
N HIS A 71 -2.49 8.03 -10.33
CA HIS A 71 -2.97 8.84 -9.23
C HIS A 71 -3.32 7.97 -8.02
N ILE A 72 -3.27 8.53 -6.82
CA ILE A 72 -3.78 7.84 -5.65
C ILE A 72 -5.30 7.79 -5.73
N GLY A 73 -5.86 6.61 -5.84
CA GLY A 73 -7.30 6.36 -5.78
C GLY A 73 -7.71 5.81 -4.41
N ALA A 74 -8.86 6.24 -3.90
CA ALA A 74 -9.44 5.67 -2.69
C ALA A 74 -10.89 5.29 -2.94
N TYR A 75 -11.29 4.09 -2.55
CA TYR A 75 -12.65 3.60 -2.72
C TYR A 75 -13.00 2.55 -1.67
N GLN A 76 -14.28 2.31 -1.50
CA GLN A 76 -14.79 1.34 -0.54
C GLN A 76 -15.35 0.12 -1.24
N VAL A 77 -15.01 -1.04 -0.71
CA VAL A 77 -15.55 -2.34 -1.12
C VAL A 77 -16.32 -2.92 0.05
N LYS A 78 -17.49 -3.48 -0.26
CA LYS A 78 -18.32 -4.18 0.70
C LYS A 78 -17.97 -5.66 0.68
N THR A 79 -17.69 -6.21 1.85
CA THR A 79 -17.45 -7.66 2.00
C THR A 79 -18.78 -8.44 1.98
N SER A 80 -18.71 -9.76 1.84
CA SER A 80 -19.87 -10.68 1.97
C SER A 80 -20.64 -10.45 3.28
N ASP A 81 -19.95 -10.11 4.36
CA ASP A 81 -20.52 -9.87 5.71
C ASP A 81 -21.05 -8.44 5.89
N ASN A 82 -21.26 -7.69 4.80
CA ASN A 82 -21.74 -6.31 4.84
C ASN A 82 -20.79 -5.30 5.51
N ARG A 83 -19.53 -5.68 5.79
CA ARG A 83 -18.51 -4.76 6.31
C ARG A 83 -17.88 -3.98 5.15
N LEU A 84 -17.45 -2.76 5.43
CA LEU A 84 -16.77 -1.91 4.46
C LEU A 84 -15.26 -1.98 4.68
N ILE A 85 -14.51 -2.10 3.59
CA ILE A 85 -13.04 -1.94 3.56
C ILE A 85 -12.73 -0.78 2.62
N THR A 86 -11.88 0.14 3.05
CA THR A 86 -11.40 1.24 2.21
C THR A 86 -10.06 0.84 1.60
N PHE A 87 -10.01 0.73 0.29
CA PHE A 87 -8.78 0.47 -0.45
C PHE A 87 -8.17 1.78 -0.95
N ILE A 88 -6.85 1.85 -0.85
CA ILE A 88 -6.04 2.92 -1.45
C ILE A 88 -5.15 2.29 -2.51
N ASP A 89 -5.32 2.72 -3.75
CA ASP A 89 -4.44 2.34 -4.85
C ASP A 89 -3.29 3.34 -4.96
N THR A 90 -2.07 2.82 -5.10
CA THR A 90 -0.87 3.63 -5.24
C THR A 90 -0.11 3.24 -6.51
N PRO A 91 0.43 4.25 -7.25
CA PRO A 91 1.24 3.97 -8.42
C PRO A 91 2.45 3.08 -8.10
N GLY A 92 2.69 2.07 -8.93
CA GLY A 92 3.82 1.14 -8.78
C GLY A 92 5.15 1.67 -9.30
N HIS A 93 5.13 2.71 -10.14
CA HIS A 93 6.34 3.22 -10.80
C HIS A 93 7.31 3.90 -9.83
N ALA A 94 8.63 3.74 -10.04
CA ALA A 94 9.67 4.28 -9.17
C ALA A 94 9.57 5.80 -8.93
N ALA A 95 9.08 6.56 -9.93
CA ALA A 95 8.89 8.00 -9.82
C ALA A 95 7.89 8.45 -8.73
N PHE A 96 7.07 7.53 -8.19
CA PHE A 96 6.00 7.85 -7.25
C PHE A 96 6.27 7.36 -5.82
N THR A 97 7.54 7.34 -5.40
CA THR A 97 7.97 6.94 -4.04
C THR A 97 7.26 7.71 -2.93
N GLU A 98 7.12 9.03 -3.08
CA GLU A 98 6.42 9.87 -2.09
C GLU A 98 4.93 9.50 -1.94
N MET A 99 4.27 9.09 -3.02
CA MET A 99 2.87 8.67 -2.97
C MET A 99 2.72 7.36 -2.17
N ARG A 100 3.67 6.40 -2.32
CA ARG A 100 3.70 5.18 -1.51
C ARG A 100 3.97 5.47 -0.04
N ALA A 101 4.91 6.37 0.26
CA ALA A 101 5.20 6.80 1.62
C ALA A 101 4.01 7.54 2.27
N ARG A 102 3.24 8.30 1.49
CA ARG A 102 2.01 8.94 1.96
C ARG A 102 0.92 7.91 2.21
N GLY A 103 0.73 6.97 1.30
CA GLY A 103 -0.23 5.88 1.44
C GLY A 103 0.01 5.08 2.74
N SER A 104 1.24 4.65 3.00
CA SER A 104 1.57 3.85 4.19
C SER A 104 1.30 4.55 5.52
N LYS A 105 1.35 5.89 5.58
CA LYS A 105 1.11 6.65 6.82
C LYS A 105 -0.35 6.69 7.26
N ILE A 106 -1.29 6.48 6.36
CA ILE A 106 -2.74 6.58 6.64
C ILE A 106 -3.43 5.23 6.59
N THR A 107 -2.68 4.16 6.33
CA THR A 107 -3.21 2.79 6.18
C THR A 107 -3.12 2.01 7.48
N ASP A 108 -4.03 1.07 7.64
CA ASP A 108 -4.02 0.10 8.75
C ASP A 108 -3.34 -1.21 8.34
N ILE A 109 -3.40 -1.59 7.06
CA ILE A 109 -2.82 -2.82 6.50
C ILE A 109 -2.28 -2.52 5.11
N VAL A 110 -1.11 -3.05 4.78
CA VAL A 110 -0.55 -3.02 3.42
C VAL A 110 -0.74 -4.38 2.76
N VAL A 111 -1.33 -4.42 1.58
CA VAL A 111 -1.35 -5.58 0.69
C VAL A 111 -0.26 -5.42 -0.35
N LEU A 112 0.76 -6.25 -0.24
CA LEU A 112 1.90 -6.29 -1.16
C LEU A 112 1.61 -7.28 -2.28
N VAL A 113 1.41 -6.79 -3.50
CA VAL A 113 1.11 -7.63 -4.66
C VAL A 113 2.40 -8.03 -5.37
N VAL A 114 2.59 -9.33 -5.54
CA VAL A 114 3.74 -9.94 -6.24
C VAL A 114 3.21 -10.91 -7.29
N ALA A 115 3.71 -10.80 -8.52
CA ALA A 115 3.33 -11.72 -9.57
C ALA A 115 4.08 -13.07 -9.43
N ALA A 116 3.36 -14.18 -9.57
CA ALA A 116 3.89 -15.53 -9.38
C ALA A 116 4.98 -15.92 -10.39
N ASP A 117 4.94 -15.32 -11.59
CA ASP A 117 5.87 -15.52 -12.70
C ASP A 117 7.14 -14.66 -12.60
N ASP A 118 7.04 -13.48 -11.94
CA ASP A 118 8.08 -12.44 -11.99
C ASP A 118 8.86 -12.29 -10.68
N GLY A 119 8.27 -12.63 -9.56
CA GLY A 119 8.92 -12.60 -8.23
C GLY A 119 9.12 -11.19 -7.67
N ILE A 120 10.13 -11.03 -6.82
CA ILE A 120 10.40 -9.78 -6.11
C ILE A 120 11.17 -8.81 -7.00
N LYS A 121 10.66 -7.59 -7.13
CA LYS A 121 11.27 -6.49 -7.90
C LYS A 121 11.75 -5.36 -6.99
N PRO A 122 12.60 -4.45 -7.46
CA PRO A 122 13.09 -3.33 -6.63
C PRO A 122 11.99 -2.49 -6.00
N GLN A 123 10.89 -2.24 -6.72
CA GLN A 123 9.73 -1.50 -6.20
C GLN A 123 8.94 -2.29 -5.14
N THR A 124 8.98 -3.64 -5.22
CA THR A 124 8.43 -4.50 -4.16
C THR A 124 9.23 -4.33 -2.87
N VAL A 125 10.57 -4.33 -2.98
CA VAL A 125 11.47 -4.10 -1.83
C VAL A 125 11.26 -2.71 -1.22
N GLU A 126 11.09 -1.70 -2.06
CA GLU A 126 10.78 -0.34 -1.61
C GLU A 126 9.44 -0.27 -0.85
N ALA A 127 8.40 -0.92 -1.37
CA ALA A 127 7.10 -0.99 -0.72
C ALA A 127 7.19 -1.66 0.67
N ILE A 128 7.97 -2.75 0.81
CA ILE A 128 8.25 -3.40 2.09
C ILE A 128 8.90 -2.41 3.08
N LYS A 129 9.92 -1.67 2.62
CA LYS A 129 10.59 -0.67 3.46
C LYS A 129 9.64 0.42 3.95
N HIS A 130 8.75 0.92 3.09
CA HIS A 130 7.75 1.92 3.47
C HIS A 130 6.75 1.38 4.50
N ALA A 131 6.23 0.17 4.29
CA ALA A 131 5.30 -0.45 5.23
C ALA A 131 5.96 -0.71 6.60
N LYS A 132 7.20 -1.23 6.62
CA LYS A 132 7.97 -1.44 7.87
C LYS A 132 8.29 -0.13 8.58
N ALA A 133 8.70 0.91 7.85
CA ALA A 133 8.96 2.23 8.44
C ALA A 133 7.70 2.84 9.07
N ALA A 134 6.54 2.58 8.49
CA ALA A 134 5.24 2.98 9.03
C ALA A 134 4.73 2.05 10.15
N LYS A 135 5.41 0.93 10.41
CA LYS A 135 4.99 -0.12 11.37
C LYS A 135 3.60 -0.67 11.09
N VAL A 136 3.28 -0.85 9.83
CA VAL A 136 1.99 -1.35 9.37
C VAL A 136 2.13 -2.83 9.02
N PRO A 137 1.18 -3.70 9.42
CA PRO A 137 1.19 -5.11 9.04
C PRO A 137 1.09 -5.28 7.53
N ILE A 138 1.79 -6.30 7.01
CA ILE A 138 1.87 -6.60 5.59
C ILE A 138 1.19 -7.94 5.33
N ILE A 139 0.31 -7.98 4.33
CA ILE A 139 -0.23 -9.19 3.71
C ILE A 139 0.40 -9.32 2.33
N VAL A 140 0.89 -10.49 1.98
CA VAL A 140 1.47 -10.75 0.65
C VAL A 140 0.44 -11.45 -0.22
N ALA A 141 0.01 -10.76 -1.30
CA ALA A 141 -0.87 -11.32 -2.31
C ALA A 141 -0.03 -11.78 -3.53
N ILE A 142 0.12 -13.09 -3.70
CA ILE A 142 0.78 -13.66 -4.86
C ILE A 142 -0.24 -13.76 -5.99
N ASN A 143 -0.16 -12.82 -6.92
CA ASN A 143 -1.10 -12.73 -8.05
C ASN A 143 -0.61 -13.55 -9.26
N LYS A 144 -1.49 -13.75 -10.23
CA LYS A 144 -1.27 -14.55 -11.44
C LYS A 144 -1.01 -16.04 -11.13
N CYS A 145 -1.61 -16.56 -10.05
CA CYS A 145 -1.42 -17.96 -9.65
C CYS A 145 -2.00 -18.96 -10.66
N GLU A 146 -2.75 -18.51 -11.66
CA GLU A 146 -3.25 -19.32 -12.78
C GLU A 146 -2.18 -19.69 -13.81
N LEU A 147 -1.04 -19.01 -13.82
CA LEU A 147 0.05 -19.27 -14.77
C LEU A 147 0.75 -20.60 -14.47
N THR A 148 1.19 -21.27 -15.51
CA THR A 148 1.92 -22.55 -15.41
C THR A 148 3.33 -22.36 -14.85
N GLU A 149 3.98 -21.25 -15.23
CA GLU A 149 5.35 -20.89 -14.83
C GLU A 149 5.35 -20.07 -13.53
N LYS A 150 4.77 -20.64 -12.46
CA LYS A 150 4.73 -20.00 -11.14
C LYS A 150 5.80 -20.57 -10.21
N ASN A 151 6.43 -19.72 -9.44
CA ASN A 151 7.44 -20.15 -8.47
C ASN A 151 7.18 -19.59 -7.07
N ILE A 152 6.08 -20.04 -6.46
CA ILE A 152 5.60 -19.56 -5.16
C ILE A 152 6.62 -19.81 -4.06
N SER A 153 7.24 -21.01 -4.04
CA SER A 153 8.26 -21.36 -3.04
C SER A 153 9.48 -20.43 -3.10
N LYS A 154 9.89 -20.05 -4.32
CA LYS A 154 10.99 -19.11 -4.50
C LYS A 154 10.61 -17.73 -3.94
N ILE A 155 9.40 -17.24 -4.20
CA ILE A 155 8.91 -15.95 -3.70
C ILE A 155 8.88 -15.96 -2.16
N LYS A 156 8.35 -17.01 -1.54
CA LYS A 156 8.33 -17.15 -0.07
C LYS A 156 9.74 -17.13 0.52
N ASN A 157 10.69 -17.84 -0.09
CA ASN A 157 12.08 -17.88 0.35
C ASN A 157 12.78 -16.51 0.19
N GLU A 158 12.53 -15.80 -0.90
CA GLU A 158 13.07 -14.46 -1.12
C GLU A 158 12.48 -13.45 -0.13
N MET A 159 11.17 -13.57 0.22
CA MET A 159 10.52 -12.70 1.21
C MET A 159 11.09 -12.86 2.61
N MET A 160 11.60 -14.05 2.97
CA MET A 160 12.27 -14.26 4.26
C MET A 160 13.49 -13.34 4.47
N GLN A 161 14.20 -12.98 3.39
CA GLN A 161 15.33 -12.03 3.48
C GLN A 161 14.88 -10.62 3.93
N TYR A 162 13.61 -10.34 3.78
CA TYR A 162 12.98 -9.09 4.23
C TYR A 162 12.15 -9.28 5.50
N GLU A 163 12.40 -10.37 6.26
CA GLU A 163 11.68 -10.69 7.51
C GLU A 163 10.15 -10.79 7.32
N LEU A 164 9.72 -11.20 6.13
CA LEU A 164 8.34 -11.56 5.85
C LEU A 164 8.29 -13.08 5.73
N ILE A 165 8.01 -13.72 6.85
CA ILE A 165 7.97 -15.19 6.96
C ILE A 165 6.53 -15.64 6.91
N ALA A 166 6.23 -16.54 5.99
CA ALA A 166 4.88 -17.04 5.81
C ALA A 166 4.41 -17.89 7.01
N GLU A 167 3.11 -17.87 7.31
CA GLU A 167 2.52 -18.65 8.41
C GLU A 167 2.79 -20.15 8.28
N ASP A 168 2.80 -20.71 7.08
CA ASP A 168 3.14 -22.11 6.79
C ASP A 168 4.63 -22.45 7.07
N LEU A 169 5.48 -21.43 7.20
CA LEU A 169 6.89 -21.54 7.61
C LEU A 169 7.13 -21.05 9.05
N SER A 170 6.09 -21.08 9.88
CA SER A 170 6.12 -20.62 11.29
C SER A 170 6.37 -19.12 11.46
N GLY A 171 6.03 -18.32 10.47
CA GLY A 171 6.04 -16.85 10.55
C GLY A 171 4.68 -16.28 10.94
N ASP A 172 4.58 -14.96 10.84
CA ASP A 172 3.39 -14.17 11.19
C ASP A 172 2.80 -13.41 9.99
N THR A 173 3.38 -13.60 8.80
CA THR A 173 2.94 -12.91 7.59
C THR A 173 1.97 -13.79 6.78
N LEU A 174 0.78 -13.25 6.51
CA LEU A 174 -0.22 -13.94 5.69
C LEU A 174 0.17 -13.86 4.21
N PHE A 175 0.27 -15.03 3.56
CA PHE A 175 0.46 -15.16 2.13
C PHE A 175 -0.81 -15.71 1.49
N VAL A 176 -1.37 -15.00 0.51
CA VAL A 176 -2.57 -15.41 -0.20
C VAL A 176 -2.27 -15.54 -1.68
N GLU A 177 -2.48 -16.72 -2.23
CA GLU A 177 -2.38 -16.97 -3.68
C GLU A 177 -3.69 -16.54 -4.33
N VAL A 178 -3.62 -15.59 -5.26
CA VAL A 178 -4.79 -15.01 -5.93
C VAL A 178 -4.64 -15.00 -7.45
N SER A 179 -5.74 -14.94 -8.14
CA SER A 179 -5.78 -14.58 -9.55
C SER A 179 -6.82 -13.49 -9.77
N ALA A 180 -6.33 -12.31 -10.10
CA ALA A 180 -7.20 -11.20 -10.51
C ALA A 180 -7.99 -11.55 -11.78
N LEU A 181 -7.32 -12.18 -12.75
CA LEU A 181 -7.92 -12.55 -14.04
C LEU A 181 -9.02 -13.61 -13.92
N LYS A 182 -8.77 -14.64 -13.10
CA LYS A 182 -9.70 -15.76 -12.90
C LYS A 182 -10.62 -15.57 -11.69
N LYS A 183 -10.50 -14.45 -10.97
CA LYS A 183 -11.21 -14.15 -9.73
C LYS A 183 -11.07 -15.25 -8.66
N LEU A 184 -9.88 -15.88 -8.59
CA LEU A 184 -9.62 -16.97 -7.64
C LEU A 184 -9.13 -16.41 -6.30
N ASN A 185 -9.64 -16.99 -5.21
CA ASN A 185 -9.24 -16.70 -3.82
C ASN A 185 -9.37 -15.23 -3.38
N LEU A 186 -10.14 -14.40 -4.08
CA LEU A 186 -10.32 -12.99 -3.73
C LEU A 186 -11.03 -12.82 -2.39
N ASP A 187 -11.91 -13.77 -2.03
CA ASP A 187 -12.62 -13.74 -0.75
C ASP A 187 -11.70 -14.01 0.45
N LYS A 188 -10.57 -14.71 0.23
CA LYS A 188 -9.54 -14.90 1.27
C LYS A 188 -8.74 -13.62 1.54
N LEU A 189 -8.75 -12.68 0.60
CA LEU A 189 -8.07 -11.40 0.73
C LEU A 189 -8.98 -10.33 1.36
N LYS A 190 -10.30 -10.52 1.35
CA LYS A 190 -11.31 -9.68 2.01
C LYS A 190 -11.51 -10.07 3.47
#